data_578fe5fb4c3ad4d58d61e167dc6bcc22
#
_entry.id   578fe5fb4c3ad4d58d61e167dc6bcc22
#
_cell.length_a   1.000
_cell.length_b   1.000
_cell.length_c   1.000
_cell.angle_alpha   90.00
_cell.angle_beta   90.00
_cell.angle_gamma   90.00
#
_symmetry.space_group_name_H-M   'P 1'
#
loop_
_entity.id
_entity.type
_entity.pdbx_description
1 polymer ?
#
loop_
_entity_poly.entity_id
_entity_poly.type
_entity_poly.pdbx_seq_one_letter_code
_entity_poly.pdbx_strand_id
1 'polypeptide(L)'
;MTLTFVDDSKTAYLFPGQGAQAVGMGLELFEKSQASRAVFEEVDDALGRSLSHIMFEGPEEALRETVNAQPGIMAVSLACLQAMLEHLNDSDLSGPLLMAGHSLGEYTALAAAGVLSIRDTALLVQKRGELMQDACDSNPGTMA
;
A
#
# COMPACT_ATOMS: atom_id res chain seq x y z
N MET A 1 -10.13 4.33 -12.37
CA MET A 1 -9.30 4.72 -13.55
C MET A 1 -8.25 3.65 -13.76
N THR A 2 -8.02 3.19 -14.97
CA THR A 2 -7.03 2.13 -15.26
C THR A 2 -5.82 2.78 -15.89
N LEU A 3 -4.63 2.60 -15.26
CA LEU A 3 -3.38 3.03 -15.87
C LEU A 3 -3.06 2.20 -17.11
N THR A 4 -2.70 2.85 -18.19
CA THR A 4 -2.26 2.19 -19.41
C THR A 4 -0.74 2.27 -19.50
N PHE A 5 -0.08 1.13 -19.66
CA PHE A 5 1.35 1.09 -19.91
C PHE A 5 1.65 1.65 -21.31
N VAL A 6 2.67 2.52 -21.41
CA VAL A 6 3.04 3.18 -22.65
C VAL A 6 4.51 2.90 -22.95
N ASP A 7 4.79 2.30 -24.10
CA ASP A 7 6.15 1.90 -24.50
C ASP A 7 7.16 3.06 -24.56
N ASP A 8 6.69 4.27 -24.86
CA ASP A 8 7.52 5.48 -24.91
C ASP A 8 7.70 6.17 -23.55
N SER A 9 7.06 5.67 -22.48
CA SER A 9 7.19 6.23 -21.14
C SER A 9 8.61 6.03 -20.61
N LYS A 10 9.15 7.07 -19.98
CA LYS A 10 10.42 7.03 -19.23
C LYS A 10 10.21 6.95 -17.72
N THR A 11 8.98 6.70 -17.29
CA THR A 11 8.59 6.68 -15.89
C THR A 11 8.47 5.25 -15.39
N ALA A 12 8.97 4.99 -14.18
CA ALA A 12 8.76 3.76 -13.44
C ALA A 12 8.11 4.08 -12.09
N TYR A 13 7.14 3.27 -11.67
CA TYR A 13 6.55 3.37 -10.33
C TYR A 13 7.18 2.33 -9.44
N LEU A 14 7.77 2.79 -8.32
CA LEU A 14 8.45 1.94 -7.36
C LEU A 14 7.72 2.00 -6.01
N PHE A 15 7.41 0.83 -5.46
CA PHE A 15 6.67 0.69 -4.21
C PHE A 15 7.58 0.20 -3.07
N PRO A 16 7.56 0.86 -1.90
CA PRO A 16 8.44 0.53 -0.79
C PRO A 16 8.06 -0.79 -0.12
N GLY A 17 9.02 -1.34 0.62
CA GLY A 17 8.84 -2.43 1.55
C GLY A 17 8.68 -1.98 3.00
N GLN A 18 8.68 -2.95 3.91
CA GLN A 18 8.60 -2.71 5.36
C GLN A 18 9.79 -1.86 5.85
N GLY A 19 9.52 -0.95 6.79
CA GLY A 19 10.45 0.06 7.29
C GLY A 19 10.10 1.49 6.85
N ALA A 20 9.16 1.66 5.92
CA ALA A 20 8.68 2.96 5.46
C ALA A 20 7.49 3.49 6.28
N GLN A 21 6.96 2.72 7.23
CA GLN A 21 5.81 3.11 8.05
C GLN A 21 6.17 4.17 9.09
N ALA A 22 5.24 5.10 9.32
CA ALA A 22 5.31 6.08 10.39
C ALA A 22 3.90 6.47 10.84
N VAL A 23 3.71 6.74 12.13
CA VAL A 23 2.41 7.24 12.63
C VAL A 23 2.09 8.58 11.97
N GLY A 24 0.84 8.74 11.56
CA GLY A 24 0.37 9.87 10.76
C GLY A 24 0.46 9.64 9.24
N MET A 25 1.07 8.54 8.79
CA MET A 25 1.17 8.25 7.36
C MET A 25 -0.20 8.11 6.70
N GLY A 26 -0.43 8.92 5.65
CA GLY A 26 -1.65 8.88 4.86
C GLY A 26 -2.82 9.72 5.41
N LEU A 27 -2.73 10.30 6.61
CA LEU A 27 -3.81 11.11 7.20
C LEU A 27 -4.20 12.29 6.29
N GLU A 28 -3.22 13.04 5.81
CA GLU A 28 -3.47 14.18 4.92
C GLU A 28 -4.14 13.75 3.60
N LEU A 29 -3.75 12.61 3.05
CA LEU A 29 -4.37 12.02 1.86
C LEU A 29 -5.83 11.64 2.14
N PHE A 30 -6.09 11.00 3.26
CA PHE A 30 -7.44 10.64 3.70
C PHE A 30 -8.36 11.85 3.84
N GLU A 31 -7.83 12.96 4.38
CA GLU A 31 -8.60 14.19 4.58
C GLU A 31 -8.87 14.95 3.27
N LYS A 32 -7.90 15.01 2.35
CA LYS A 32 -7.91 15.92 1.21
C LYS A 32 -8.30 15.29 -0.13
N SER A 33 -8.18 13.97 -0.29
CA SER A 33 -8.48 13.24 -1.53
C SER A 33 -9.59 12.23 -1.31
N GLN A 34 -10.67 12.34 -2.08
CA GLN A 34 -11.77 11.39 -2.03
C GLN A 34 -11.33 10.02 -2.54
N ALA A 35 -10.51 9.99 -3.59
CA ALA A 35 -9.99 8.76 -4.15
C ALA A 35 -9.06 8.02 -3.18
N SER A 36 -8.20 8.77 -2.44
CA SER A 36 -7.36 8.19 -1.39
C SER A 36 -8.17 7.66 -0.22
N ARG A 37 -9.18 8.41 0.24
CA ARG A 37 -10.08 7.98 1.32
C ARG A 37 -10.72 6.64 1.00
N ALA A 38 -11.23 6.46 -0.22
CA ALA A 38 -11.85 5.22 -0.66
C ALA A 38 -10.88 4.02 -0.55
N VAL A 39 -9.58 4.22 -0.78
CA VAL A 39 -8.57 3.15 -0.62
C VAL A 39 -8.46 2.71 0.85
N PHE A 40 -8.36 3.66 1.79
CA PHE A 40 -8.27 3.33 3.22
C PHE A 40 -9.54 2.63 3.72
N GLU A 41 -10.71 3.12 3.32
CA GLU A 41 -12.00 2.53 3.68
C GLU A 41 -12.13 1.11 3.11
N GLU A 42 -11.73 0.87 1.85
CA GLU A 42 -11.75 -0.46 1.24
C GLU A 42 -10.80 -1.44 1.94
N VAL A 43 -9.62 -0.97 2.36
CA VAL A 43 -8.67 -1.81 3.11
C VAL A 43 -9.21 -2.13 4.50
N ASP A 44 -9.75 -1.16 5.24
CA ASP A 44 -10.35 -1.39 6.56
C ASP A 44 -11.51 -2.39 6.47
N ASP A 45 -12.40 -2.22 5.49
CA ASP A 45 -13.52 -3.14 5.23
C ASP A 45 -13.03 -4.54 4.86
N ALA A 46 -12.00 -4.65 4.03
CA ALA A 46 -11.43 -5.95 3.64
C ALA A 46 -10.86 -6.70 4.83
N LEU A 47 -10.17 -5.99 5.72
CA LEU A 47 -9.53 -6.56 6.91
C LEU A 47 -10.50 -6.74 8.10
N GLY A 48 -11.70 -6.17 8.04
CA GLY A 48 -12.70 -6.19 9.11
C GLY A 48 -12.24 -5.47 10.39
N ARG A 49 -11.32 -4.50 10.25
CA ARG A 49 -10.76 -3.71 11.35
C ARG A 49 -10.27 -2.35 10.86
N SER A 50 -10.18 -1.37 11.76
CA SER A 50 -9.67 -0.03 11.43
C SER A 50 -8.14 0.00 11.47
N LEU A 51 -7.49 -0.47 10.40
CA LEU A 51 -6.05 -0.31 10.22
C LEU A 51 -5.67 1.15 10.04
N SER A 52 -6.51 1.92 9.35
CA SER A 52 -6.34 3.36 9.16
C SER A 52 -6.17 4.12 10.49
N HIS A 53 -6.90 3.75 11.54
CA HIS A 53 -6.74 4.34 12.86
C HIS A 53 -5.33 4.11 13.43
N ILE A 54 -4.80 2.89 13.32
CA ILE A 54 -3.43 2.57 13.75
C ILE A 54 -2.40 3.37 12.93
N MET A 55 -2.64 3.53 11.63
CA MET A 55 -1.76 4.31 10.75
C MET A 55 -1.74 5.80 11.10
N PHE A 56 -2.90 6.37 11.43
CA PHE A 56 -3.05 7.81 11.66
C PHE A 56 -2.69 8.22 13.10
N GLU A 57 -3.09 7.43 14.08
CA GLU A 57 -3.01 7.79 15.49
C GLU A 57 -2.05 6.90 16.30
N GLY A 58 -1.61 5.76 15.74
CA GLY A 58 -0.73 4.82 16.42
C GLY A 58 -1.48 3.84 17.33
N PRO A 59 -0.82 3.32 18.38
CA PRO A 59 0.55 3.63 18.79
C PRO A 59 1.63 3.10 17.83
N GLU A 60 2.83 3.68 17.88
CA GLU A 60 3.91 3.33 16.96
C GLU A 60 4.32 1.85 17.04
N GLU A 61 4.29 1.28 18.24
CA GLU A 61 4.60 -0.13 18.49
C GLU A 61 3.63 -1.03 17.71
N ALA A 62 2.32 -0.73 17.75
CA ALA A 62 1.33 -1.48 17.00
C ALA A 62 1.55 -1.34 15.49
N LEU A 63 1.89 -0.15 14.99
CA LEU A 63 2.16 0.06 13.58
C LEU A 63 3.43 -0.65 13.10
N ARG A 64 4.39 -0.92 13.99
CA ARG A 64 5.61 -1.66 13.67
C ARG A 64 5.41 -3.16 13.54
N GLU A 65 4.36 -3.70 14.13
CA GLU A 65 4.04 -5.12 13.95
C GLU A 65 3.86 -5.44 12.46
N THR A 66 4.49 -6.52 12.01
CA THR A 66 4.50 -6.90 10.59
C THR A 66 3.10 -7.03 10.00
N VAL A 67 2.16 -7.53 10.80
CA VAL A 67 0.74 -7.69 10.46
C VAL A 67 0.02 -6.36 10.21
N ASN A 68 0.51 -5.24 10.76
CA ASN A 68 -0.02 -3.90 10.56
C ASN A 68 0.83 -3.10 9.56
N ALA A 69 2.15 -3.18 9.66
CA ALA A 69 3.07 -2.43 8.81
C ALA A 69 2.89 -2.75 7.32
N GLN A 70 2.78 -4.04 6.96
CA GLN A 70 2.68 -4.44 5.57
C GLN A 70 1.41 -3.93 4.89
N PRO A 71 0.20 -4.21 5.36
CA PRO A 71 -1.01 -3.68 4.73
C PRO A 71 -1.12 -2.15 4.86
N GLY A 72 -0.57 -1.54 5.90
CA GLY A 72 -0.53 -0.08 6.04
C GLY A 72 0.33 0.61 4.97
N ILE A 73 1.54 0.09 4.70
CA ILE A 73 2.41 0.63 3.64
C ILE A 73 1.76 0.43 2.26
N MET A 74 1.13 -0.71 2.02
CA MET A 74 0.37 -0.96 0.80
C MET A 74 -0.77 0.06 0.64
N ALA A 75 -1.58 0.26 1.68
CA ALA A 75 -2.72 1.18 1.66
C ALA A 75 -2.28 2.62 1.34
N VAL A 76 -1.27 3.16 2.05
CA VAL A 76 -0.80 4.52 1.81
C VAL A 76 -0.18 4.67 0.41
N SER A 77 0.52 3.65 -0.09
CA SER A 77 1.11 3.69 -1.44
C SER A 77 0.04 3.74 -2.53
N LEU A 78 -1.02 2.95 -2.41
CA LEU A 78 -2.15 2.97 -3.34
C LEU A 78 -2.97 4.25 -3.20
N ALA A 79 -3.16 4.77 -1.97
CA ALA A 79 -3.81 6.06 -1.73
C ALA A 79 -3.04 7.22 -2.38
N CYS A 80 -1.69 7.25 -2.27
CA CYS A 80 -0.86 8.22 -2.98
C CYS A 80 -1.06 8.15 -4.50
N LEU A 81 -1.09 6.94 -5.06
CA LEU A 81 -1.32 6.75 -6.49
C LEU A 81 -2.69 7.27 -6.90
N GLN A 82 -3.75 6.95 -6.14
CA GLN A 82 -5.10 7.42 -6.44
C GLN A 82 -5.23 8.95 -6.33
N ALA A 83 -4.59 9.59 -5.33
CA ALA A 83 -4.55 11.05 -5.23
C ALA A 83 -3.84 11.68 -6.43
N MET A 84 -2.72 11.10 -6.87
CA MET A 84 -2.01 11.55 -8.07
C MET A 84 -2.93 11.47 -9.29
N LEU A 85 -3.62 10.34 -9.49
CA LEU A 85 -4.53 10.14 -10.62
C LEU A 85 -5.75 11.08 -10.57
N GLU A 86 -6.24 11.41 -9.37
CA GLU A 86 -7.35 12.36 -9.18
C GLU A 86 -6.95 13.80 -9.61
N HIS A 87 -5.68 14.18 -9.44
CA HIS A 87 -5.19 15.51 -9.75
C HIS A 87 -4.62 15.68 -11.16
N LEU A 88 -4.27 14.59 -11.83
CA LEU A 88 -3.77 14.63 -13.19
C LEU A 88 -4.94 14.55 -14.19
N ASN A 89 -4.90 15.43 -15.21
CA ASN A 89 -5.84 15.33 -16.33
C ASN A 89 -5.48 14.14 -17.23
N ASP A 90 -6.45 13.57 -17.92
CA ASP A 90 -6.27 12.41 -18.83
C ASP A 90 -5.18 12.64 -19.89
N SER A 91 -4.93 13.90 -20.28
CA SER A 91 -3.89 14.27 -21.24
C SER A 91 -2.47 14.25 -20.68
N ASP A 92 -2.32 14.28 -19.35
CA ASP A 92 -1.01 14.35 -18.67
C ASP A 92 -0.55 12.95 -18.18
N LEU A 93 -1.42 11.95 -18.30
CA LEU A 93 -1.18 10.58 -17.88
C LEU A 93 -0.62 9.72 -19.01
N SER A 94 0.66 9.87 -19.31
CA SER A 94 1.38 8.73 -19.87
C SER A 94 1.63 7.75 -18.74
N GLY A 95 1.01 6.56 -18.78
CA GLY A 95 1.23 5.50 -17.78
C GLY A 95 2.72 5.13 -17.67
N PRO A 96 3.12 4.48 -16.61
CA PRO A 96 4.52 4.08 -16.43
C PRO A 96 4.92 2.98 -17.43
N LEU A 97 6.20 2.95 -17.79
CA LEU A 97 6.78 1.85 -18.55
C LEU A 97 6.75 0.53 -17.75
N LEU A 98 6.98 0.64 -16.45
CA LEU A 98 6.96 -0.51 -15.54
C LEU A 98 6.53 -0.10 -14.13
N MET A 99 6.07 -1.09 -13.38
CA MET A 99 5.84 -1.00 -11.95
C MET A 99 6.64 -2.09 -11.24
N ALA A 100 7.30 -1.74 -10.15
CA ALA A 100 8.08 -2.68 -9.35
C ALA A 100 7.96 -2.36 -7.86
N GLY A 101 8.27 -3.32 -7.02
CA GLY A 101 8.19 -3.14 -5.57
C GLY A 101 9.21 -3.99 -4.83
N HIS A 102 9.61 -3.52 -3.66
CA HIS A 102 10.48 -4.27 -2.77
C HIS A 102 9.65 -5.06 -1.75
N SER A 103 9.84 -6.39 -1.69
CA SER A 103 9.18 -7.26 -0.71
C SER A 103 7.64 -7.15 -0.78
N LEU A 104 6.96 -6.60 0.24
CA LEU A 104 5.51 -6.34 0.18
C LEU A 104 5.11 -5.41 -0.97
N GLY A 105 6.01 -4.52 -1.40
CA GLY A 105 5.77 -3.61 -2.51
C GLY A 105 5.51 -4.30 -3.85
N GLU A 106 5.92 -5.58 -4.03
CA GLU A 106 5.54 -6.37 -5.20
C GLU A 106 4.03 -6.55 -5.29
N TYR A 107 3.36 -6.81 -4.17
CA TYR A 107 1.89 -6.90 -4.10
C TYR A 107 1.24 -5.56 -4.42
N THR A 108 1.82 -4.47 -3.89
CA THR A 108 1.35 -3.11 -4.20
C THR A 108 1.49 -2.81 -5.70
N ALA A 109 2.60 -3.21 -6.33
CA ALA A 109 2.81 -3.07 -7.77
C ALA A 109 1.77 -3.85 -8.59
N LEU A 110 1.42 -5.07 -8.18
CA LEU A 110 0.37 -5.87 -8.82
C LEU A 110 -1.01 -5.22 -8.71
N ALA A 111 -1.34 -4.65 -7.55
CA ALA A 111 -2.58 -3.89 -7.37
C ALA A 111 -2.59 -2.62 -8.22
N ALA A 112 -1.52 -1.85 -8.23
CA ALA A 112 -1.37 -0.65 -9.04
C ALA A 112 -1.47 -0.93 -10.55
N ALA A 113 -0.97 -2.08 -10.99
CA ALA A 113 -1.08 -2.55 -12.37
C ALA A 113 -2.46 -3.14 -12.73
N GLY A 114 -3.39 -3.21 -11.76
CA GLY A 114 -4.74 -3.77 -11.97
C GLY A 114 -4.78 -5.30 -12.10
N VAL A 115 -3.72 -6.00 -11.70
CA VAL A 115 -3.66 -7.48 -11.70
C VAL A 115 -4.43 -8.05 -10.52
N LEU A 116 -4.38 -7.35 -9.36
CA LEU A 116 -5.12 -7.68 -8.15
C LEU A 116 -6.05 -6.52 -7.77
N SER A 117 -7.18 -6.82 -7.14
CA SER A 117 -7.99 -5.79 -6.48
C SER A 117 -7.30 -5.27 -5.22
N ILE A 118 -7.65 -4.06 -4.77
CA ILE A 118 -7.17 -3.51 -3.49
C ILE A 118 -7.56 -4.47 -2.36
N ARG A 119 -8.81 -4.94 -2.37
CA ARG A 119 -9.33 -5.90 -1.39
C ARG A 119 -8.52 -7.19 -1.32
N ASP A 120 -8.29 -7.86 -2.45
CA ASP A 120 -7.54 -9.11 -2.49
C ASP A 120 -6.09 -8.89 -2.07
N THR A 121 -5.50 -7.76 -2.47
CA THR A 121 -4.13 -7.40 -2.09
C THR A 121 -4.04 -7.17 -0.58
N ALA A 122 -4.99 -6.49 0.04
CA ALA A 122 -5.04 -6.28 1.49
C ALA A 122 -5.07 -7.61 2.26
N LEU A 123 -5.93 -8.54 1.84
CA LEU A 123 -6.04 -9.87 2.45
C LEU A 123 -4.76 -10.70 2.28
N LEU A 124 -4.16 -10.68 1.09
CA LEU A 124 -2.89 -11.39 0.82
C LEU A 124 -1.74 -10.84 1.65
N VAL A 125 -1.60 -9.52 1.71
CA VAL A 125 -0.53 -8.86 2.47
C VAL A 125 -0.73 -9.02 3.97
N GLN A 126 -1.98 -8.99 4.46
CA GLN A 126 -2.32 -9.33 5.84
C GLN A 126 -1.88 -10.76 6.16
N LYS A 127 -2.26 -11.73 5.33
CA LYS A 127 -1.89 -13.14 5.53
C LYS A 127 -0.38 -13.35 5.49
N ARG A 128 0.31 -12.66 4.58
CA ARG A 128 1.78 -12.66 4.53
C ARG A 128 2.39 -12.13 5.83
N GLY A 129 1.85 -11.02 6.35
CA GLY A 129 2.30 -10.42 7.62
C GLY A 129 2.13 -11.38 8.80
N GLU A 130 0.98 -12.05 8.91
CA GLU A 130 0.72 -13.06 9.93
C GLU A 130 1.74 -14.21 9.87
N LEU A 131 1.95 -14.80 8.70
CA LEU A 131 2.88 -15.92 8.52
C LEU A 131 4.33 -15.52 8.83
N MET A 132 4.72 -14.30 8.48
CA MET A 132 6.06 -13.79 8.81
C MET A 132 6.21 -13.53 10.31
N GLN A 133 5.16 -13.01 10.98
CA GLN A 133 5.18 -12.81 12.44
C GLN A 133 5.30 -14.16 13.15
N ASP A 134 4.45 -15.13 12.80
CA ASP A 134 4.47 -16.48 13.36
C ASP A 134 5.85 -17.15 13.18
N ALA A 135 6.49 -16.97 12.03
CA ALA A 135 7.82 -17.49 11.77
C ALA A 135 8.89 -16.84 12.66
N CYS A 136 8.82 -15.53 12.86
CA CYS A 136 9.74 -14.78 13.74
C CYS A 136 9.56 -15.18 15.22
N ASP A 137 8.31 -15.37 15.66
CA ASP A 137 8.00 -15.74 17.03
C ASP A 137 8.44 -17.19 17.33
N SER A 138 8.34 -18.08 16.33
CA SER A 138 8.76 -19.48 16.46
C SER A 138 10.28 -19.67 16.36
N ASN A 139 10.96 -18.83 15.60
CA ASN A 139 12.41 -18.91 15.37
C ASN A 139 13.00 -17.49 15.42
N PRO A 140 13.33 -16.99 16.64
CA PRO A 140 13.92 -15.67 16.77
C PRO A 140 15.22 -15.53 15.96
N GLY A 141 15.27 -14.52 15.11
CA GLY A 141 16.40 -14.26 14.23
C GLY A 141 16.24 -12.92 13.51
N THR A 142 17.20 -12.60 12.66
CA THR A 142 17.15 -11.41 11.81
C THR A 142 17.60 -11.75 10.41
N MET A 143 17.15 -10.98 9.43
CA MET A 143 17.73 -11.02 8.09
C MET A 143 19.06 -10.27 8.10
N ALA A 144 20.08 -10.87 7.52
CA ALA A 144 21.38 -10.27 7.30
C ALA A 144 21.48 -9.67 5.88
#